data_6f81958ae3dfd767c58cfb7929d090e9
#
_entry.id   6f81958ae3dfd767c58cfb7929d090e9
#
_cell.length_a   1.000
_cell.length_b   1.000
_cell.length_c   1.000
_cell.angle_alpha   90.00
_cell.angle_beta   90.00
_cell.angle_gamma   90.00
#
_symmetry.space_group_name_H-M   'P 1'
#
loop_
_entity.id
_entity.type
_entity.pdbx_description
1 polymer ?
#
loop_
_entity_poly.entity_id
_entity_poly.type
_entity_poly.pdbx_seq_one_letter_code
_entity_poly.pdbx_strand_id
1 'polypeptide(L)'
;LGYILYPGCLSSTDQYQYELSAVNVLKSLNVDFSYAENVNCCGLPLRSINSYGWVYLSARLMSVLEGYGKPCILLCNWCHASLTYVKKLLDEDEALRSWVNSLLEREGLKYKGDLNFKHIIQLLYEDIGLEKLRSNVKRGFKGFKFSIHPGCLYFRPNDIGRPDDSHEPHMLMDLVKILGADAELCLDCCGWSIYNTNANTGLTLAGSRLKLASKTDGIVIACPHGGVMMDKNYEEACKVSGFKGDVPVLYYTQLLGLAIGLSPRDVALNLNKSPVNLLIGKFGI
;
A
#
# COMPACT_ATOMS: atom_id res chain seq x y z
N LEU A 1 8.84 -12.60 17.61
CA LEU A 1 9.38 -12.35 16.28
C LEU A 1 9.09 -10.88 15.93
N GLY A 2 10.12 -10.04 15.93
CA GLY A 2 9.98 -8.65 15.50
C GLY A 2 10.09 -8.56 13.97
N TYR A 3 9.52 -7.51 13.41
CA TYR A 3 9.56 -7.20 11.98
C TYR A 3 10.48 -6.00 11.69
N ILE A 4 10.89 -5.86 10.44
CA ILE A 4 11.48 -4.63 9.92
C ILE A 4 10.42 -3.93 9.07
N LEU A 5 10.16 -2.66 9.35
CA LEU A 5 9.23 -1.84 8.59
C LEU A 5 9.99 -1.05 7.52
N TYR A 6 9.64 -1.28 6.26
CA TYR A 6 10.03 -0.47 5.12
C TYR A 6 8.79 0.20 4.51
N PRO A 7 8.52 1.47 4.82
CA PRO A 7 7.32 2.17 4.33
C PRO A 7 7.31 2.38 2.81
N GLY A 8 8.48 2.41 2.18
CA GLY A 8 8.64 2.87 0.80
C GLY A 8 8.73 4.40 0.72
N CYS A 9 9.42 4.89 -0.32
CA CYS A 9 9.75 6.30 -0.45
C CYS A 9 8.51 7.21 -0.42
N LEU A 10 7.44 6.85 -1.12
CA LEU A 10 6.26 7.72 -1.26
C LEU A 10 5.44 7.82 0.05
N SER A 11 5.39 6.78 0.87
CA SER A 11 4.74 6.84 2.17
C SER A 11 5.46 7.83 3.10
N SER A 12 6.79 7.79 3.11
CA SER A 12 7.61 8.63 3.99
C SER A 12 7.90 10.05 3.46
N THR A 13 7.49 10.39 2.23
CA THR A 13 7.72 11.73 1.67
C THR A 13 6.44 12.50 1.36
N ASP A 14 5.35 11.80 1.08
CA ASP A 14 4.15 12.41 0.51
C ASP A 14 2.83 11.87 1.09
N GLN A 15 2.81 10.63 1.55
CA GLN A 15 1.62 9.96 2.08
C GLN A 15 1.80 9.58 3.56
N TYR A 16 2.20 10.56 4.36
CA TYR A 16 2.49 10.37 5.80
C TYR A 16 1.34 9.78 6.58
N GLN A 17 0.09 10.10 6.21
CA GLN A 17 -1.11 9.54 6.85
C GLN A 17 -1.16 8.01 6.75
N TYR A 18 -0.61 7.43 5.67
CA TYR A 18 -0.53 5.98 5.54
C TYR A 18 0.50 5.39 6.51
N GLU A 19 1.70 5.94 6.54
CA GLU A 19 2.76 5.46 7.44
C GLU A 19 2.36 5.61 8.91
N LEU A 20 1.88 6.79 9.31
CA LEU A 20 1.49 7.07 10.68
C LEU A 20 0.35 6.16 11.15
N SER A 21 -0.69 5.99 10.33
CA SER A 21 -1.79 5.08 10.66
C SER A 21 -1.35 3.63 10.75
N ALA A 22 -0.48 3.17 9.83
CA ALA A 22 0.08 1.82 9.86
C ALA A 22 0.88 1.56 11.14
N VAL A 23 1.76 2.47 11.51
CA VAL A 23 2.58 2.39 12.74
C VAL A 23 1.71 2.32 13.99
N ASN A 24 0.71 3.19 14.10
CA ASN A 24 -0.16 3.22 15.27
C ASN A 24 -1.07 1.98 15.38
N VAL A 25 -1.54 1.47 14.24
CA VAL A 25 -2.26 0.19 14.18
C VAL A 25 -1.37 -0.97 14.61
N LEU A 26 -0.16 -1.09 14.07
CA LEU A 26 0.78 -2.16 14.43
C LEU A 26 1.10 -2.13 15.93
N LYS A 27 1.35 -0.95 16.50
CA LYS A 27 1.57 -0.78 17.95
C LYS A 27 0.35 -1.22 18.77
N SER A 28 -0.85 -0.81 18.36
CA SER A 28 -2.10 -1.16 19.05
C SER A 28 -2.42 -2.65 18.99
N LEU A 29 -1.93 -3.35 17.98
CA LEU A 29 -2.06 -4.79 17.83
C LEU A 29 -0.90 -5.57 18.50
N ASN A 30 0.01 -4.87 19.20
CA ASN A 30 1.21 -5.43 19.83
C ASN A 30 2.13 -6.16 18.84
N VAL A 31 2.25 -5.64 17.62
CA VAL A 31 3.22 -6.13 16.63
C VAL A 31 4.55 -5.43 16.91
N ASP A 32 5.58 -6.19 17.23
CA ASP A 32 6.94 -5.67 17.43
C ASP A 32 7.61 -5.39 16.08
N PHE A 33 8.12 -4.19 15.89
CA PHE A 33 8.85 -3.79 14.68
C PHE A 33 9.86 -2.68 14.95
N SER A 34 10.85 -2.58 14.06
CA SER A 34 11.75 -1.44 13.96
C SER A 34 11.84 -0.95 12.51
N TYR A 35 12.19 0.30 12.30
CA TYR A 35 12.38 0.83 10.95
C TYR A 35 13.64 0.28 10.29
N ALA A 36 13.58 0.08 8.98
CA ALA A 36 14.76 -0.16 8.17
C ALA A 36 15.53 1.15 7.97
N GLU A 37 16.83 1.12 8.22
CA GLU A 37 17.74 2.24 8.01
C GLU A 37 18.64 2.00 6.80
N ASN A 38 19.25 3.06 6.24
CA ASN A 38 20.17 3.03 5.09
C ASN A 38 19.56 2.37 3.83
N VAL A 39 18.24 2.45 3.70
CA VAL A 39 17.48 1.91 2.58
C VAL A 39 17.41 2.88 1.42
N ASN A 40 17.21 2.35 0.22
CA ASN A 40 16.95 3.10 -0.99
C ASN A 40 15.54 2.81 -1.54
N CYS A 41 15.13 3.56 -2.56
CA CYS A 41 13.90 3.25 -3.32
C CYS A 41 13.99 1.87 -3.98
N CYS A 42 12.86 1.16 -4.09
CA CYS A 42 12.79 -0.13 -4.80
C CYS A 42 13.15 -0.06 -6.29
N GLY A 43 13.30 1.12 -6.86
CA GLY A 43 13.74 1.34 -8.22
C GLY A 43 12.69 1.09 -9.32
N LEU A 44 11.47 0.66 -8.99
CA LEU A 44 10.45 0.32 -10.01
C LEU A 44 10.21 1.40 -11.07
N PRO A 45 10.25 2.70 -10.77
CA PRO A 45 10.13 3.75 -11.80
C PRO A 45 11.19 3.69 -12.89
N LEU A 46 12.35 3.09 -12.63
CA LEU A 46 13.42 2.94 -13.61
C LEU A 46 13.21 1.75 -14.57
N ARG A 47 12.30 0.84 -14.26
CA ARG A 47 12.15 -0.42 -15.00
C ARG A 47 12.07 -0.24 -16.53
N SER A 48 11.34 0.77 -16.99
CA SER A 48 11.14 1.03 -18.42
C SER A 48 12.25 1.85 -19.07
N ILE A 49 13.12 2.49 -18.27
CA ILE A 49 14.18 3.39 -18.77
C ILE A 49 15.54 2.72 -18.65
N ASN A 50 15.79 2.07 -17.51
CA ASN A 50 17.04 1.37 -17.22
C ASN A 50 16.73 0.14 -16.34
N SER A 51 16.46 -0.99 -16.98
CA SER A 51 16.11 -2.25 -16.30
C SER A 51 17.24 -2.77 -15.41
N TYR A 52 18.49 -2.62 -15.80
CA TYR A 52 19.64 -3.02 -14.96
C TYR A 52 19.76 -2.15 -13.70
N GLY A 53 19.55 -0.84 -13.83
CA GLY A 53 19.50 0.08 -12.68
C GLY A 53 18.36 -0.26 -11.72
N TRP A 54 17.19 -0.64 -12.26
CA TRP A 54 16.08 -1.12 -11.44
C TRP A 54 16.41 -2.41 -10.70
N VAL A 55 16.98 -3.41 -11.39
CA VAL A 55 17.40 -4.69 -10.78
C VAL A 55 18.41 -4.44 -9.66
N TYR A 56 19.45 -3.61 -9.94
CA TYR A 56 20.45 -3.26 -8.95
C TYR A 56 19.84 -2.59 -7.69
N LEU A 57 18.98 -1.57 -7.84
CA LEU A 57 18.36 -0.88 -6.71
C LEU A 57 17.46 -1.80 -5.89
N SER A 58 16.69 -2.67 -6.53
CA SER A 58 15.87 -3.65 -5.84
C SER A 58 16.72 -4.68 -5.08
N ALA A 59 17.78 -5.18 -5.70
CA ALA A 59 18.68 -6.14 -5.07
C ALA A 59 19.45 -5.50 -3.89
N ARG A 60 19.89 -4.25 -4.05
CA ARG A 60 20.51 -3.49 -2.98
C ARG A 60 19.58 -3.34 -1.78
N LEU A 61 18.34 -2.93 -2.02
CA LEU A 61 17.33 -2.82 -0.97
C LEU A 61 17.11 -4.16 -0.27
N MET A 62 16.94 -5.25 -1.04
CA MET A 62 16.77 -6.59 -0.45
C MET A 62 17.99 -6.99 0.39
N SER A 63 19.21 -6.71 -0.08
CA SER A 63 20.45 -7.03 0.66
C SER A 63 20.54 -6.29 1.99
N VAL A 64 20.14 -5.01 2.02
CA VAL A 64 20.09 -4.23 3.27
C VAL A 64 19.04 -4.83 4.23
N LEU A 65 17.85 -5.15 3.72
CA LEU A 65 16.78 -5.74 4.53
C LEU A 65 17.13 -7.15 5.04
N GLU A 66 17.82 -7.97 4.24
CA GLU A 66 18.37 -9.29 4.64
C GLU A 66 19.34 -9.18 5.83
N GLY A 67 20.08 -8.08 5.88
CA GLY A 67 21.06 -7.84 6.97
C GLY A 67 20.42 -7.76 8.36
N TYR A 68 19.12 -7.48 8.46
CA TYR A 68 18.40 -7.47 9.74
C TYR A 68 18.02 -8.87 10.25
N GLY A 69 18.04 -9.90 9.40
CA GLY A 69 17.65 -11.27 9.79
C GLY A 69 16.20 -11.41 10.27
N LYS A 70 15.31 -10.50 9.87
CA LYS A 70 13.91 -10.43 10.28
C LYS A 70 13.00 -10.31 9.06
N PRO A 71 11.75 -10.78 9.14
CA PRO A 71 10.77 -10.53 8.08
C PRO A 71 10.47 -9.03 7.94
N CYS A 72 10.21 -8.58 6.71
CA CYS A 72 9.99 -7.19 6.38
C CYS A 72 8.51 -6.90 6.07
N ILE A 73 7.97 -5.80 6.64
CA ILE A 73 6.66 -5.25 6.33
C ILE A 73 6.83 -4.14 5.30
N LEU A 74 6.10 -4.22 4.20
CA LEU A 74 6.06 -3.22 3.13
C LEU A 74 4.70 -2.50 3.15
N LEU A 75 4.69 -1.17 3.01
CA LEU A 75 3.45 -0.41 2.89
C LEU A 75 3.06 -0.10 1.43
N CYS A 76 3.97 -0.32 0.49
CA CYS A 76 3.78 0.09 -0.91
C CYS A 76 3.65 -1.11 -1.84
N ASN A 77 2.54 -1.20 -2.59
CA ASN A 77 2.31 -2.23 -3.60
C ASN A 77 3.39 -2.24 -4.70
N TRP A 78 3.89 -1.06 -5.08
CA TRP A 78 4.96 -0.94 -6.07
C TRP A 78 6.28 -1.52 -5.54
N CYS A 79 6.59 -1.25 -4.27
CA CYS A 79 7.77 -1.84 -3.63
C CYS A 79 7.63 -3.36 -3.54
N HIS A 80 6.48 -3.86 -3.07
CA HIS A 80 6.20 -5.29 -3.03
C HIS A 80 6.33 -5.94 -4.41
N ALA A 81 5.73 -5.32 -5.43
CA ALA A 81 5.84 -5.78 -6.81
C ALA A 81 7.27 -5.83 -7.33
N SER A 82 8.03 -4.76 -7.10
CA SER A 82 9.42 -4.64 -7.53
C SER A 82 10.29 -5.74 -6.93
N LEU A 83 10.21 -5.89 -5.61
CA LEU A 83 11.02 -6.89 -4.90
C LEU A 83 10.64 -8.31 -5.29
N THR A 84 9.35 -8.63 -5.42
CA THR A 84 8.89 -9.95 -5.86
C THR A 84 9.40 -10.28 -7.26
N TYR A 85 9.31 -9.30 -8.19
CA TYR A 85 9.75 -9.51 -9.57
C TYR A 85 11.26 -9.70 -9.66
N VAL A 86 12.03 -8.81 -9.01
CA VAL A 86 13.50 -8.88 -9.06
C VAL A 86 14.00 -10.10 -8.31
N LYS A 87 13.38 -10.49 -7.20
CA LYS A 87 13.71 -11.74 -6.50
C LYS A 87 13.57 -12.93 -7.45
N LYS A 88 12.44 -13.05 -8.16
CA LYS A 88 12.23 -14.10 -9.16
C LYS A 88 13.31 -14.10 -10.25
N LEU A 89 13.62 -12.92 -10.82
CA LEU A 89 14.67 -12.80 -11.84
C LEU A 89 16.04 -13.29 -11.34
N LEU A 90 16.41 -12.90 -10.11
CA LEU A 90 17.70 -13.26 -9.53
C LEU A 90 17.77 -14.72 -9.07
N ASP A 91 16.64 -15.32 -8.74
CA ASP A 91 16.53 -16.73 -8.38
C ASP A 91 16.64 -17.63 -9.63
N GLU A 92 16.12 -17.16 -10.79
CA GLU A 92 16.10 -17.91 -12.07
C GLU A 92 17.34 -17.66 -12.94
N ASP A 93 18.04 -16.52 -12.80
CA ASP A 93 19.21 -16.13 -13.61
C ASP A 93 20.46 -15.94 -12.73
N GLU A 94 21.33 -16.97 -12.72
CA GLU A 94 22.58 -16.97 -11.96
C GLU A 94 23.59 -15.94 -12.49
N ALA A 95 23.64 -15.69 -13.80
CA ALA A 95 24.53 -14.69 -14.37
C ALA A 95 24.13 -13.28 -13.96
N LEU A 96 22.83 -12.97 -13.99
CA LEU A 96 22.28 -11.70 -13.50
C LEU A 96 22.54 -11.51 -12.00
N ARG A 97 22.33 -12.57 -11.20
CA ARG A 97 22.61 -12.55 -9.76
C ARG A 97 24.09 -12.31 -9.46
N SER A 98 24.99 -12.97 -10.20
CA SER A 98 26.45 -12.79 -10.06
C SER A 98 26.87 -11.39 -10.44
N TRP A 99 26.33 -10.85 -11.54
CA TRP A 99 26.57 -9.47 -11.95
C TRP A 99 26.12 -8.47 -10.87
N VAL A 100 24.91 -8.59 -10.34
CA VAL A 100 24.41 -7.72 -9.27
C VAL A 100 25.31 -7.80 -8.03
N ASN A 101 25.67 -9.03 -7.60
CA ASN A 101 26.51 -9.21 -6.42
C ASN A 101 27.92 -8.60 -6.61
N SER A 102 28.50 -8.64 -7.81
CA SER A 102 29.78 -7.98 -8.08
C SER A 102 29.74 -6.45 -7.88
N LEU A 103 28.55 -5.83 -8.08
CA LEU A 103 28.35 -4.42 -7.81
C LEU A 103 28.12 -4.17 -6.31
N LEU A 104 27.31 -4.99 -5.66
CA LEU A 104 26.95 -4.88 -4.25
C LEU A 104 28.17 -5.07 -3.33
N GLU A 105 29.13 -5.90 -3.70
CA GLU A 105 30.41 -6.11 -2.97
C GLU A 105 31.17 -4.80 -2.76
N ARG A 106 31.07 -3.84 -3.69
CA ARG A 106 31.72 -2.51 -3.55
C ARG A 106 31.15 -1.69 -2.40
N GLU A 107 29.94 -2.03 -1.97
CA GLU A 107 29.27 -1.41 -0.83
C GLU A 107 29.29 -2.31 0.43
N GLY A 108 29.99 -3.43 0.38
CA GLY A 108 30.00 -4.43 1.46
C GLY A 108 28.69 -5.19 1.62
N LEU A 109 27.85 -5.21 0.56
CA LEU A 109 26.54 -5.86 0.52
C LEU A 109 26.59 -7.15 -0.33
N LYS A 110 25.63 -8.03 -0.11
CA LYS A 110 25.43 -9.24 -0.89
C LYS A 110 23.97 -9.65 -0.87
N TYR A 111 23.35 -9.81 -2.04
CA TYR A 111 22.03 -10.41 -2.17
C TYR A 111 22.13 -11.93 -1.97
N LYS A 112 21.37 -12.46 -1.03
CA LYS A 112 21.33 -13.89 -0.66
C LYS A 112 20.08 -14.59 -1.15
N GLY A 113 18.97 -13.85 -1.32
CA GLY A 113 17.67 -14.39 -1.70
C GLY A 113 16.81 -14.85 -0.53
N ASP A 114 17.23 -14.58 0.70
CA ASP A 114 16.61 -15.09 1.94
C ASP A 114 15.56 -14.13 2.52
N LEU A 115 15.36 -12.94 1.92
CA LEU A 115 14.42 -11.96 2.43
C LEU A 115 12.99 -12.49 2.41
N ASN A 116 12.39 -12.58 3.58
CA ASN A 116 10.95 -12.76 3.74
C ASN A 116 10.30 -11.38 3.89
N PHE A 117 9.36 -11.04 3.02
CA PHE A 117 8.65 -9.78 3.08
C PHE A 117 7.16 -9.95 2.74
N LYS A 118 6.33 -9.17 3.41
CA LYS A 118 4.90 -9.12 3.19
C LYS A 118 4.41 -7.68 3.06
N HIS A 119 3.40 -7.47 2.25
CA HIS A 119 2.65 -6.23 2.29
C HIS A 119 1.83 -6.16 3.59
N ILE A 120 1.62 -4.96 4.17
CA ILE A 120 0.87 -4.81 5.42
C ILE A 120 -0.52 -5.45 5.37
N ILE A 121 -1.21 -5.41 4.22
CA ILE A 121 -2.51 -6.06 4.04
C ILE A 121 -2.38 -7.57 4.18
N GLN A 122 -1.32 -8.15 3.61
CA GLN A 122 -1.04 -9.57 3.73
C GLN A 122 -0.70 -9.96 5.18
N LEU A 123 0.13 -9.18 5.87
CA LEU A 123 0.43 -9.37 7.29
C LEU A 123 -0.84 -9.35 8.14
N LEU A 124 -1.72 -8.35 7.95
CA LEU A 124 -2.95 -8.23 8.71
C LEU A 124 -3.91 -9.40 8.43
N TYR A 125 -3.97 -9.85 7.18
CA TYR A 125 -4.86 -10.93 6.76
C TYR A 125 -4.35 -12.31 7.23
N GLU A 126 -3.09 -12.64 6.95
CA GLU A 126 -2.51 -13.98 7.15
C GLU A 126 -1.91 -14.17 8.54
N ASP A 127 -1.08 -13.22 9.02
CA ASP A 127 -0.28 -13.41 10.24
C ASP A 127 -1.05 -12.96 11.48
N ILE A 128 -1.75 -11.83 11.42
CA ILE A 128 -2.62 -11.38 12.51
C ILE A 128 -3.92 -12.16 12.49
N GLY A 129 -4.53 -12.31 11.33
CA GLY A 129 -5.75 -13.08 11.09
C GLY A 129 -7.04 -12.31 11.40
N LEU A 130 -8.08 -12.64 10.62
CA LEU A 130 -9.37 -11.92 10.65
C LEU A 130 -10.04 -11.97 12.02
N GLU A 131 -9.99 -13.11 12.71
CA GLU A 131 -10.64 -13.29 14.02
C GLU A 131 -9.98 -12.42 15.10
N LYS A 132 -8.66 -12.35 15.13
CA LYS A 132 -7.94 -11.49 16.07
C LYS A 132 -8.20 -10.02 15.76
N LEU A 133 -8.24 -9.61 14.48
CA LEU A 133 -8.60 -8.24 14.13
C LEU A 133 -10.04 -7.92 14.56
N ARG A 134 -11.00 -8.82 14.28
CA ARG A 134 -12.40 -8.67 14.68
C ARG A 134 -12.56 -8.51 16.19
N SER A 135 -11.83 -9.30 17.00
CA SER A 135 -11.89 -9.22 18.46
C SER A 135 -11.34 -7.91 19.03
N ASN A 136 -10.51 -7.18 18.29
CA ASN A 136 -10.00 -5.86 18.66
C ASN A 136 -10.92 -4.71 18.25
N VAL A 137 -11.96 -4.95 17.43
CA VAL A 137 -12.91 -3.91 17.01
C VAL A 137 -13.73 -3.43 18.20
N LYS A 138 -13.56 -2.18 18.58
CA LYS A 138 -14.33 -1.50 19.63
C LYS A 138 -15.58 -0.80 19.08
N ARG A 139 -15.48 -0.30 17.85
CA ARG A 139 -16.54 0.40 17.14
C ARG A 139 -16.50 0.04 15.66
N GLY A 140 -17.49 -0.73 15.22
CA GLY A 140 -17.59 -1.19 13.84
C GLY A 140 -18.24 -0.17 12.91
N PHE A 141 -18.13 -0.41 11.62
CA PHE A 141 -18.69 0.41 10.53
C PHE A 141 -20.03 -0.15 10.02
N LYS A 142 -20.92 -0.62 10.94
CA LYS A 142 -22.23 -1.12 10.54
C LYS A 142 -23.06 -0.01 9.85
N GLY A 143 -23.62 -0.33 8.69
CA GLY A 143 -24.37 0.62 7.86
C GLY A 143 -23.51 1.52 6.99
N PHE A 144 -22.20 1.28 6.91
CA PHE A 144 -21.32 1.88 5.93
C PHE A 144 -21.10 0.93 4.76
N LYS A 145 -20.90 1.49 3.58
CA LYS A 145 -20.50 0.78 2.38
C LYS A 145 -19.27 1.42 1.77
N PHE A 146 -18.21 0.66 1.54
CA PHE A 146 -16.97 1.17 0.97
C PHE A 146 -16.70 0.58 -0.41
N SER A 147 -16.15 1.41 -1.29
CA SER A 147 -15.55 0.96 -2.54
C SER A 147 -14.09 0.59 -2.31
N ILE A 148 -13.69 -0.62 -2.67
CA ILE A 148 -12.38 -1.18 -2.36
C ILE A 148 -11.44 -1.04 -3.55
N HIS A 149 -10.30 -0.37 -3.34
CA HIS A 149 -9.25 -0.23 -4.34
C HIS A 149 -7.94 -0.83 -3.79
N PRO A 150 -7.67 -2.13 -4.00
CA PRO A 150 -6.50 -2.81 -3.45
C PRO A 150 -5.18 -2.31 -4.08
N GLY A 151 -5.26 -1.68 -5.25
CA GLY A 151 -4.11 -1.27 -6.05
C GLY A 151 -3.59 -2.40 -6.93
N CYS A 152 -3.49 -2.13 -8.25
CA CYS A 152 -3.27 -3.14 -9.28
C CYS A 152 -2.03 -4.02 -9.05
N LEU A 153 -0.92 -3.45 -8.59
CA LEU A 153 0.31 -4.21 -8.36
C LEU A 153 0.30 -5.07 -7.09
N TYR A 154 -0.79 -5.08 -6.32
CA TYR A 154 -0.96 -6.01 -5.21
C TYR A 154 -1.34 -7.42 -5.68
N PHE A 155 -2.11 -7.53 -6.76
CA PHE A 155 -2.66 -8.78 -7.26
C PHE A 155 -2.32 -9.09 -8.73
N ARG A 156 -1.67 -8.17 -9.47
CA ARG A 156 -1.28 -8.36 -10.88
C ARG A 156 0.17 -7.92 -11.13
N PRO A 157 0.88 -8.54 -12.08
CA PRO A 157 0.54 -9.80 -12.76
C PRO A 157 0.69 -11.00 -11.81
N ASN A 158 0.00 -12.11 -12.07
CA ASN A 158 0.01 -13.29 -11.21
C ASN A 158 1.20 -14.24 -11.46
N ASP A 159 1.82 -14.15 -12.61
CA ASP A 159 2.97 -14.98 -13.03
C ASP A 159 4.24 -14.82 -12.17
N ILE A 160 4.29 -13.80 -11.33
CA ILE A 160 5.41 -13.54 -10.42
C ILE A 160 5.06 -13.80 -8.94
N GLY A 161 3.93 -14.46 -8.66
CA GLY A 161 3.47 -14.71 -7.30
C GLY A 161 2.96 -13.45 -6.60
N ARG A 162 1.66 -13.25 -6.58
CA ARG A 162 1.02 -12.14 -5.87
C ARG A 162 0.30 -12.63 -4.63
N PRO A 163 0.16 -11.76 -3.60
CA PRO A 163 -0.50 -12.15 -2.34
C PRO A 163 -1.98 -12.49 -2.51
N ASP A 164 -2.65 -11.91 -3.50
CA ASP A 164 -4.10 -12.03 -3.66
C ASP A 164 -4.46 -12.50 -5.08
N ASP A 165 -5.70 -12.98 -5.27
CA ASP A 165 -6.18 -13.46 -6.55
C ASP A 165 -6.15 -12.37 -7.63
N SER A 166 -5.72 -12.72 -8.85
CA SER A 166 -5.53 -11.76 -9.93
C SER A 166 -6.83 -11.29 -10.59
N HIS A 167 -7.93 -12.01 -10.41
CA HIS A 167 -9.24 -11.73 -10.99
C HIS A 167 -10.21 -11.22 -9.93
N GLU A 168 -10.23 -11.86 -8.75
CA GLU A 168 -11.11 -11.57 -7.64
C GLU A 168 -10.32 -11.32 -6.34
N PRO A 169 -9.51 -10.24 -6.26
CA PRO A 169 -8.75 -9.94 -5.05
C PRO A 169 -9.71 -9.70 -3.88
N HIS A 170 -9.54 -10.45 -2.81
CA HIS A 170 -10.50 -10.49 -1.70
C HIS A 170 -9.93 -10.03 -0.36
N MET A 171 -8.60 -10.11 -0.15
CA MET A 171 -8.03 -9.82 1.17
C MET A 171 -8.44 -8.47 1.74
N LEU A 172 -8.31 -7.38 0.97
CA LEU A 172 -8.69 -6.05 1.44
C LEU A 172 -10.19 -5.92 1.66
N MET A 173 -10.99 -6.58 0.83
CA MET A 173 -12.46 -6.59 0.97
C MET A 173 -12.89 -7.32 2.25
N ASP A 174 -12.31 -8.48 2.54
CA ASP A 174 -12.60 -9.24 3.74
C ASP A 174 -12.18 -8.51 5.00
N LEU A 175 -11.01 -7.85 4.95
CA LEU A 175 -10.53 -7.00 6.02
C LEU A 175 -11.48 -5.82 6.31
N VAL A 176 -12.14 -5.24 5.31
CA VAL A 176 -13.15 -4.20 5.51
C VAL A 176 -14.43 -4.80 6.07
N LYS A 177 -14.86 -5.96 5.57
CA LYS A 177 -16.08 -6.65 6.05
C LYS A 177 -16.01 -7.06 7.53
N ILE A 178 -14.84 -7.46 8.03
CA ILE A 178 -14.71 -7.79 9.46
C ILE A 178 -14.92 -6.59 10.39
N LEU A 179 -14.80 -5.36 9.88
CA LEU A 179 -15.11 -4.14 10.60
C LEU A 179 -16.61 -3.84 10.63
N GLY A 180 -17.44 -4.69 10.02
CA GLY A 180 -18.90 -4.57 9.99
C GLY A 180 -19.45 -3.74 8.84
N ALA A 181 -18.62 -3.28 7.90
CA ALA A 181 -19.04 -2.54 6.72
C ALA A 181 -19.38 -3.46 5.55
N ASP A 182 -20.24 -2.98 4.65
CA ASP A 182 -20.36 -3.54 3.31
C ASP A 182 -19.21 -3.07 2.42
N ALA A 183 -18.82 -3.91 1.46
CA ALA A 183 -17.70 -3.64 0.57
C ALA A 183 -18.02 -4.05 -0.86
N GLU A 184 -17.67 -3.18 -1.81
CA GLU A 184 -17.72 -3.48 -3.24
C GLU A 184 -16.35 -3.30 -3.88
N LEU A 185 -15.94 -4.26 -4.70
CA LEU A 185 -14.64 -4.24 -5.36
C LEU A 185 -14.68 -3.33 -6.59
N CYS A 186 -13.65 -2.49 -6.75
CA CYS A 186 -13.42 -1.74 -7.96
C CYS A 186 -11.96 -1.83 -8.40
N LEU A 187 -11.73 -2.40 -9.57
CA LEU A 187 -10.42 -2.71 -10.13
C LEU A 187 -9.94 -1.71 -11.18
N ASP A 188 -10.67 -0.61 -11.38
CA ASP A 188 -10.28 0.43 -12.32
C ASP A 188 -8.99 1.12 -11.89
N CYS A 189 -8.21 1.56 -12.87
CA CYS A 189 -6.91 2.19 -12.64
C CYS A 189 -7.07 3.53 -11.92
N CYS A 190 -6.22 3.80 -10.93
CA CYS A 190 -6.15 5.11 -10.26
C CYS A 190 -5.45 6.19 -11.12
N GLY A 191 -4.85 5.84 -12.26
CA GLY A 191 -4.19 6.78 -13.16
C GLY A 191 -2.71 7.04 -12.88
N TRP A 192 -2.12 6.53 -11.80
CA TRP A 192 -0.73 6.81 -11.44
C TRP A 192 0.27 6.47 -12.54
N SER A 193 0.12 5.33 -13.20
CA SER A 193 1.11 4.86 -14.20
C SER A 193 1.27 5.81 -15.38
N ILE A 194 0.27 6.62 -15.70
CA ILE A 194 0.31 7.59 -16.80
C ILE A 194 0.48 9.04 -16.30
N TYR A 195 0.29 9.30 -15.02
CA TYR A 195 0.27 10.64 -14.45
C TYR A 195 1.52 11.46 -14.77
N ASN A 196 2.71 10.85 -14.70
CA ASN A 196 3.97 11.54 -14.97
C ASN A 196 4.20 11.87 -16.45
N THR A 197 3.54 11.17 -17.37
CA THR A 197 3.65 11.41 -18.82
C THR A 197 2.49 12.22 -19.36
N ASN A 198 1.30 12.06 -18.77
CA ASN A 198 0.10 12.81 -19.10
C ASN A 198 -0.76 12.99 -17.84
N ALA A 199 -0.54 14.10 -17.15
CA ALA A 199 -1.19 14.43 -15.91
C ALA A 199 -2.74 14.47 -16.06
N ASN A 200 -3.24 15.09 -17.12
CA ASN A 200 -4.68 15.21 -17.35
C ASN A 200 -5.34 13.84 -17.49
N THR A 201 -4.75 12.92 -18.26
CA THR A 201 -5.26 11.56 -18.41
C THR A 201 -5.23 10.81 -17.06
N GLY A 202 -4.12 10.93 -16.32
CA GLY A 202 -4.02 10.32 -14.99
C GLY A 202 -5.10 10.84 -14.03
N LEU A 203 -5.28 12.15 -13.96
CA LEU A 203 -6.31 12.79 -13.11
C LEU A 203 -7.73 12.45 -13.55
N THR A 204 -7.98 12.34 -14.87
CA THR A 204 -9.29 11.89 -15.38
C THR A 204 -9.62 10.48 -14.90
N LEU A 205 -8.65 9.57 -14.92
CA LEU A 205 -8.85 8.21 -14.39
C LEU A 205 -9.13 8.23 -12.88
N ALA A 206 -8.38 9.02 -12.11
CA ALA A 206 -8.63 9.18 -10.68
C ALA A 206 -10.04 9.72 -10.40
N GLY A 207 -10.44 10.78 -11.10
CA GLY A 207 -11.78 11.36 -10.94
C GLY A 207 -12.91 10.43 -11.40
N SER A 208 -12.68 9.63 -12.44
CA SER A 208 -13.63 8.57 -12.83
C SER A 208 -13.78 7.52 -11.72
N ARG A 209 -12.68 7.20 -11.04
CA ARG A 209 -12.69 6.29 -9.89
C ARG A 209 -13.47 6.88 -8.71
N LEU A 210 -13.30 8.18 -8.42
CA LEU A 210 -14.11 8.89 -7.41
C LEU A 210 -15.59 8.87 -7.79
N LYS A 211 -15.91 9.11 -9.06
CA LYS A 211 -17.30 9.09 -9.56
C LYS A 211 -17.96 7.72 -9.39
N LEU A 212 -17.25 6.63 -9.67
CA LEU A 212 -17.78 5.27 -9.46
C LEU A 212 -18.11 5.00 -7.99
N ALA A 213 -17.30 5.52 -7.08
CA ALA A 213 -17.48 5.38 -5.64
C ALA A 213 -18.52 6.36 -5.04
N SER A 214 -19.15 7.23 -5.83
CA SER A 214 -20.06 8.27 -5.31
C SER A 214 -21.31 7.76 -4.60
N LYS A 215 -21.64 6.48 -4.74
CA LYS A 215 -22.76 5.81 -4.06
C LYS A 215 -22.32 5.05 -2.80
N THR A 216 -21.09 5.22 -2.38
CA THR A 216 -20.51 4.60 -1.18
C THR A 216 -20.11 5.67 -0.18
N ASP A 217 -19.78 5.25 1.04
CA ASP A 217 -19.32 6.16 2.10
C ASP A 217 -17.82 6.53 1.98
N GLY A 218 -17.13 5.99 0.98
CA GLY A 218 -15.75 6.31 0.67
C GLY A 218 -15.02 5.21 -0.07
N ILE A 219 -13.77 5.49 -0.43
CA ILE A 219 -12.84 4.53 -1.03
C ILE A 219 -11.84 4.08 0.02
N VAL A 220 -11.66 2.76 0.16
CA VAL A 220 -10.58 2.18 0.97
C VAL A 220 -9.46 1.73 0.06
N ILE A 221 -8.27 2.24 0.34
CA ILE A 221 -7.05 1.99 -0.44
C ILE A 221 -5.96 1.30 0.39
N ALA A 222 -5.01 0.66 -0.29
CA ALA A 222 -3.83 0.02 0.32
C ALA A 222 -2.52 0.39 -0.37
N CYS A 223 -2.52 1.43 -1.21
CA CYS A 223 -1.36 1.82 -2.00
C CYS A 223 -1.11 3.33 -1.92
N PRO A 224 0.11 3.79 -1.62
CA PRO A 224 0.40 5.22 -1.55
C PRO A 224 0.22 5.94 -2.90
N HIS A 225 0.41 5.25 -4.03
CA HIS A 225 0.14 5.82 -5.35
C HIS A 225 -1.35 6.10 -5.57
N GLY A 226 -2.23 5.23 -5.08
CA GLY A 226 -3.67 5.48 -5.05
C GLY A 226 -4.04 6.68 -4.18
N GLY A 227 -3.34 6.85 -3.04
CA GLY A 227 -3.47 8.00 -2.17
C GLY A 227 -3.08 9.31 -2.84
N VAL A 228 -1.94 9.33 -3.57
CA VAL A 228 -1.58 10.53 -4.34
C VAL A 228 -2.64 10.89 -5.37
N MET A 229 -3.16 9.90 -6.10
CA MET A 229 -4.10 10.17 -7.19
C MET A 229 -5.49 10.56 -6.72
N MET A 230 -6.02 9.88 -5.70
CA MET A 230 -7.43 10.04 -5.30
C MET A 230 -7.62 10.87 -4.02
N ASP A 231 -6.58 11.00 -3.17
CA ASP A 231 -6.65 11.82 -1.96
C ASP A 231 -5.87 13.13 -2.12
N LYS A 232 -4.54 13.07 -2.35
CA LYS A 232 -3.71 14.28 -2.47
C LYS A 232 -4.14 15.18 -3.62
N ASN A 233 -4.39 14.61 -4.79
CA ASN A 233 -4.84 15.34 -5.99
C ASN A 233 -6.38 15.33 -6.13
N TYR A 234 -7.11 15.25 -5.02
CA TYR A 234 -8.56 15.13 -5.02
C TYR A 234 -9.26 16.24 -5.83
N GLU A 235 -8.94 17.49 -5.52
CA GLU A 235 -9.56 18.66 -6.15
C GLU A 235 -9.26 18.71 -7.66
N GLU A 236 -8.01 18.47 -8.06
CA GLU A 236 -7.61 18.43 -9.45
C GLU A 236 -8.26 17.28 -10.22
N ALA A 237 -8.34 16.10 -9.60
CA ALA A 237 -9.02 14.94 -10.19
C ALA A 237 -10.51 15.21 -10.39
N CYS A 238 -11.18 15.84 -9.44
CA CYS A 238 -12.57 16.28 -9.55
C CYS A 238 -12.73 17.31 -10.68
N LYS A 239 -11.87 18.31 -10.73
CA LYS A 239 -11.90 19.39 -11.74
C LYS A 239 -11.73 18.83 -13.15
N VAL A 240 -10.70 18.02 -13.39
CA VAL A 240 -10.37 17.48 -14.73
C VAL A 240 -11.43 16.49 -15.21
N SER A 241 -11.98 15.66 -14.33
CA SER A 241 -13.01 14.68 -14.67
C SER A 241 -14.44 15.26 -14.73
N GLY A 242 -14.63 16.49 -14.25
CA GLY A 242 -15.97 17.09 -14.08
C GLY A 242 -16.80 16.45 -12.97
N PHE A 243 -16.20 15.66 -12.09
CA PHE A 243 -16.90 15.06 -10.95
C PHE A 243 -17.22 16.14 -9.90
N LYS A 244 -18.47 16.16 -9.45
CA LYS A 244 -18.99 17.09 -8.43
C LYS A 244 -19.63 16.28 -7.30
N GLY A 245 -18.82 15.71 -6.46
CA GLY A 245 -19.31 14.92 -5.33
C GLY A 245 -18.24 14.81 -4.26
N ASP A 246 -18.65 14.32 -3.11
CA ASP A 246 -17.80 14.18 -1.95
C ASP A 246 -17.59 12.71 -1.65
N VAL A 247 -16.36 12.22 -1.87
CA VAL A 247 -16.00 10.81 -1.64
C VAL A 247 -14.74 10.77 -0.76
N PRO A 248 -14.87 10.43 0.53
CA PRO A 248 -13.71 10.19 1.39
C PRO A 248 -12.80 9.10 0.83
N VAL A 249 -11.49 9.31 0.90
CA VAL A 249 -10.48 8.33 0.51
C VAL A 249 -9.60 8.03 1.73
N LEU A 250 -9.55 6.76 2.14
CA LEU A 250 -8.85 6.34 3.35
C LEU A 250 -7.95 5.14 3.07
N TYR A 251 -6.83 5.11 3.73
CA TYR A 251 -6.07 3.87 3.85
C TYR A 251 -6.78 2.88 4.77
N TYR A 252 -6.68 1.60 4.47
CA TYR A 252 -7.25 0.57 5.35
C TYR A 252 -6.74 0.69 6.80
N THR A 253 -5.49 1.07 6.99
CA THR A 253 -4.91 1.30 8.31
C THR A 253 -5.59 2.43 9.07
N GLN A 254 -6.05 3.48 8.39
CA GLN A 254 -6.85 4.54 8.99
C GLN A 254 -8.22 3.99 9.44
N LEU A 255 -8.89 3.24 8.57
CA LEU A 255 -10.19 2.65 8.87
C LEU A 255 -10.09 1.65 10.04
N LEU A 256 -9.12 0.73 10.00
CA LEU A 256 -8.87 -0.21 11.08
C LEU A 256 -8.52 0.50 12.39
N GLY A 257 -7.67 1.52 12.33
CA GLY A 257 -7.30 2.31 13.51
C GLY A 257 -8.52 2.92 14.22
N LEU A 258 -9.43 3.54 13.47
CA LEU A 258 -10.70 4.05 14.01
C LEU A 258 -11.53 2.92 14.63
N ALA A 259 -11.64 1.78 13.95
CA ALA A 259 -12.41 0.64 14.44
C ALA A 259 -11.88 0.08 15.76
N ILE A 260 -10.55 0.04 15.94
CA ILE A 260 -9.92 -0.43 17.21
C ILE A 260 -9.83 0.65 18.29
N GLY A 261 -10.35 1.85 18.01
CA GLY A 261 -10.51 2.93 18.98
C GLY A 261 -9.36 3.94 19.03
N LEU A 262 -8.55 4.04 17.98
CA LEU A 262 -7.62 5.16 17.79
C LEU A 262 -8.41 6.43 17.43
N SER A 263 -7.89 7.58 17.84
CA SER A 263 -8.50 8.87 17.48
C SER A 263 -8.25 9.22 16.00
N PRO A 264 -9.06 10.11 15.39
CA PRO A 264 -8.80 10.63 14.04
C PRO A 264 -7.38 11.21 13.88
N ARG A 265 -6.82 11.78 14.94
CA ARG A 265 -5.45 12.31 14.97
C ARG A 265 -4.41 11.18 14.96
N ASP A 266 -4.64 10.11 15.72
CA ASP A 266 -3.70 8.97 15.78
C ASP A 266 -3.61 8.24 14.44
N VAL A 267 -4.68 8.24 13.65
CA VAL A 267 -4.67 7.70 12.28
C VAL A 267 -4.40 8.77 11.21
N ALA A 268 -3.98 9.96 11.64
CA ALA A 268 -3.56 11.07 10.78
C ALA A 268 -4.60 11.48 9.71
N LEU A 269 -5.91 11.43 10.01
CA LEU A 269 -6.98 11.84 9.09
C LEU A 269 -6.91 13.33 8.72
N ASN A 270 -6.34 14.15 9.59
CA ASN A 270 -6.12 15.57 9.32
C ASN A 270 -5.15 15.86 8.17
N LEU A 271 -4.42 14.87 7.68
CA LEU A 271 -3.51 14.99 6.53
C LEU A 271 -4.19 14.64 5.20
N ASN A 272 -5.35 13.96 5.22
CA ASN A 272 -6.13 13.68 4.02
C ASN A 272 -6.62 14.97 3.36
N LYS A 273 -6.71 14.98 2.04
CA LYS A 273 -7.24 16.10 1.23
C LYS A 273 -8.67 15.85 0.76
N SER A 274 -9.05 14.59 0.63
CA SER A 274 -10.43 14.19 0.38
C SER A 274 -11.34 14.52 1.58
N PRO A 275 -12.68 14.61 1.40
CA PRO A 275 -13.60 15.08 2.42
C PRO A 275 -13.87 14.04 3.53
N VAL A 276 -12.83 13.58 4.23
CA VAL A 276 -12.92 12.57 5.31
C VAL A 276 -13.78 13.00 6.49
N ASN A 277 -14.02 14.30 6.66
CA ASN A 277 -14.90 14.83 7.73
C ASN A 277 -16.34 14.29 7.61
N LEU A 278 -16.81 13.99 6.39
CA LEU A 278 -18.13 13.38 6.18
C LEU A 278 -18.21 11.98 6.82
N LEU A 279 -17.16 11.20 6.65
CA LEU A 279 -17.07 9.88 7.28
C LEU A 279 -16.99 10.00 8.80
N ILE A 280 -16.18 10.92 9.33
CA ILE A 280 -16.02 11.16 10.77
C ILE A 280 -17.38 11.54 11.38
N GLY A 281 -18.11 12.47 10.74
CA GLY A 281 -19.44 12.88 11.16
C GLY A 281 -20.45 11.72 11.19
N LYS A 282 -20.48 10.89 10.14
CA LYS A 282 -21.34 9.69 10.08
C LYS A 282 -20.90 8.63 11.10
N PHE A 283 -19.61 8.48 11.33
CA PHE A 283 -19.07 7.57 12.34
C PHE A 283 -19.29 8.06 13.77
N GLY A 284 -19.55 9.36 13.98
CA GLY A 284 -19.91 9.97 15.26
C GLY A 284 -18.73 10.13 16.22
N ILE A 285 -17.61 10.61 15.73
CA ILE A 285 -16.40 10.97 16.51
C ILE A 285 -15.86 12.32 16.08
#